data_5a17d1ac85b96001103edd15b4be2f52
#
_entry.id   5a17d1ac85b96001103edd15b4be2f52
#
_cell.length_a   1.000
_cell.length_b   1.000
_cell.length_c   1.000
_cell.angle_alpha   90.00
_cell.angle_beta   90.00
_cell.angle_gamma   90.00
#
_symmetry.space_group_name_H-M   'P 1'
#
loop_
_entity.id
_entity.type
_entity.pdbx_description
1 polymer ?
#
loop_
_entity_poly.entity_id
_entity_poly.type
_entity_poly.pdbx_seq_one_letter_code
_entity_poly.pdbx_strand_id
1 'polypeptide(L)'
;DARPLFHWAKSVGYLYEAHLRHELTQRLGAEWLPVRHGIADLQRVPKQVVDEFSTRRREIAAHVEASGFESARAAQLAAYATRRMKDHSSTPESLAAGWQRRAEAHGFDAERVSRALLNNDVAVANDHPDLDELFAQLAAPDGLTWSRSTFGRRDVIQAICERLPNGAPVDRIIEWSELFLESDHCIQLAGGSSPTIRTRSGTTIAARTDETTFTTPDMLATERRL
;
A
#
# COMPACT_ATOMS: atom_id res chain seq x y z
N ASP A 1 -20.10 8.82 -12.00
CA ASP A 1 -18.73 9.22 -12.26
C ASP A 1 -17.77 8.27 -11.54
N ALA A 2 -16.85 7.62 -12.26
CA ALA A 2 -15.89 6.65 -11.68
C ALA A 2 -14.59 7.32 -11.17
N ARG A 3 -14.43 8.64 -11.32
CA ARG A 3 -13.24 9.37 -10.89
C ARG A 3 -12.89 9.21 -9.42
N PRO A 4 -13.84 9.21 -8.46
CA PRO A 4 -13.53 8.95 -7.06
C PRO A 4 -12.90 7.59 -6.81
N LEU A 5 -13.33 6.54 -7.52
CA LEU A 5 -12.75 5.20 -7.40
C LEU A 5 -11.27 5.18 -7.80
N PHE A 6 -10.92 5.81 -8.92
CA PHE A 6 -9.51 5.91 -9.34
C PHE A 6 -8.69 6.77 -8.39
N HIS A 7 -9.30 7.82 -7.84
CA HIS A 7 -8.65 8.71 -6.90
C HIS A 7 -8.25 8.00 -5.59
N TRP A 8 -9.12 7.11 -5.10
CA TRP A 8 -8.90 6.35 -3.87
C TRP A 8 -8.26 4.97 -4.07
N ALA A 9 -8.10 4.51 -5.30
CA ALA A 9 -7.68 3.14 -5.61
C ALA A 9 -6.38 2.74 -4.90
N LYS A 10 -5.39 3.62 -4.83
CA LYS A 10 -4.13 3.36 -4.14
C LYS A 10 -4.34 3.20 -2.64
N SER A 11 -5.06 4.12 -2.00
CA SER A 11 -5.30 4.07 -0.54
C SER A 11 -6.16 2.88 -0.15
N VAL A 12 -7.14 2.50 -0.98
CA VAL A 12 -7.92 1.26 -0.80
C VAL A 12 -7.02 0.03 -0.87
N GLY A 13 -6.03 0.01 -1.79
CA GLY A 13 -5.04 -1.06 -1.85
C GLY A 13 -4.21 -1.17 -0.56
N TYR A 14 -3.74 -0.03 -0.03
CA TYR A 14 -3.01 0.00 1.24
C TYR A 14 -3.86 -0.49 2.43
N LEU A 15 -5.12 -0.05 2.51
CA LEU A 15 -6.06 -0.50 3.54
C LEU A 15 -6.32 -2.01 3.45
N TYR A 16 -6.51 -2.52 2.22
CA TYR A 16 -6.71 -3.96 1.99
C TYR A 16 -5.50 -4.76 2.48
N GLU A 17 -4.30 -4.38 2.09
CA GLU A 17 -3.06 -5.07 2.47
C GLU A 17 -2.81 -4.99 3.99
N ALA A 18 -3.05 -3.84 4.62
CA ALA A 18 -2.93 -3.68 6.06
C ALA A 18 -3.94 -4.55 6.81
N HIS A 19 -5.20 -4.57 6.36
CA HIS A 19 -6.23 -5.41 6.95
C HIS A 19 -5.94 -6.90 6.75
N LEU A 20 -5.47 -7.29 5.56
CA LEU A 20 -5.06 -8.67 5.28
C LEU A 20 -3.91 -9.11 6.21
N ARG A 21 -2.90 -8.27 6.39
CA ARG A 21 -1.82 -8.56 7.36
C ARG A 21 -2.37 -8.75 8.76
N HIS A 22 -3.26 -7.87 9.21
CA HIS A 22 -3.89 -7.99 10.51
C HIS A 22 -4.62 -9.32 10.67
N GLU A 23 -5.51 -9.68 9.75
CA GLU A 23 -6.28 -10.92 9.79
C GLU A 23 -5.39 -12.17 9.79
N LEU A 24 -4.35 -12.19 8.96
CA LEU A 24 -3.43 -13.32 8.90
C LEU A 24 -2.54 -13.41 10.15
N THR A 25 -2.11 -12.29 10.72
CA THR A 25 -1.40 -12.26 12.00
C THR A 25 -2.27 -12.79 13.12
N GLN A 26 -3.52 -12.29 13.23
CA GLN A 26 -4.44 -12.68 14.30
C GLN A 26 -4.88 -14.14 14.22
N ARG A 27 -5.14 -14.63 13.00
CA ARG A 27 -5.71 -15.97 12.81
C ARG A 27 -4.66 -17.07 12.66
N LEU A 28 -3.51 -16.74 12.10
CA LEU A 28 -2.50 -17.71 11.71
C LEU A 28 -1.15 -17.48 12.39
N GLY A 29 -0.96 -16.37 13.09
CA GLY A 29 0.35 -16.00 13.65
C GLY A 29 1.36 -15.64 12.55
N ALA A 30 0.91 -15.11 11.42
CA ALA A 30 1.81 -14.74 10.33
C ALA A 30 2.76 -13.60 10.75
N GLU A 31 4.04 -13.74 10.41
CA GLU A 31 5.09 -12.75 10.62
C GLU A 31 5.46 -12.11 9.27
N TRP A 32 5.76 -10.82 9.29
CA TRP A 32 5.95 -10.02 8.09
C TRP A 32 7.35 -9.42 7.99
N LEU A 33 7.88 -9.34 6.78
CA LEU A 33 9.01 -8.49 6.46
C LEU A 33 8.58 -7.01 6.46
N PRO A 34 9.53 -6.05 6.49
CA PRO A 34 9.20 -4.63 6.47
C PRO A 34 8.27 -4.26 5.32
N VAL A 35 7.23 -3.47 5.64
CA VAL A 35 6.25 -2.98 4.66
C VAL A 35 6.94 -2.03 3.68
N ARG A 36 6.68 -2.22 2.39
CA ARG A 36 7.16 -1.34 1.32
C ARG A 36 6.05 -1.10 0.31
N HIS A 37 5.72 0.15 0.07
CA HIS A 37 4.64 0.53 -0.83
C HIS A 37 3.29 -0.13 -0.47
N GLY A 38 3.04 -0.28 0.83
CA GLY A 38 1.83 -0.88 1.39
C GLY A 38 1.82 -2.40 1.42
N ILE A 39 2.82 -3.09 0.84
CA ILE A 39 2.90 -4.55 0.74
C ILE A 39 4.03 -5.07 1.63
N ALA A 40 3.84 -6.23 2.23
CA ALA A 40 4.87 -6.98 2.94
C ALA A 40 4.85 -8.46 2.53
N ASP A 41 6.03 -9.04 2.40
CA ASP A 41 6.17 -10.48 2.20
C ASP A 41 6.17 -11.20 3.55
N LEU A 42 5.76 -12.47 3.56
CA LEU A 42 5.79 -13.33 4.74
C LEU A 42 7.24 -13.66 5.11
N GLN A 43 7.61 -13.43 6.38
CA GLN A 43 8.99 -13.55 6.85
C GLN A 43 9.58 -14.96 6.69
N ARG A 44 8.77 -16.00 6.89
CA ARG A 44 9.23 -17.39 6.87
C ARG A 44 9.05 -18.09 5.53
N VAL A 45 8.58 -17.38 4.50
CA VAL A 45 8.45 -17.93 3.15
C VAL A 45 9.73 -17.64 2.36
N PRO A 46 10.42 -18.67 1.85
CA PRO A 46 11.63 -18.46 1.07
C PRO A 46 11.38 -17.59 -0.16
N LYS A 47 12.32 -16.67 -0.45
CA LYS A 47 12.22 -15.75 -1.59
C LYS A 47 11.97 -16.49 -2.91
N GLN A 48 12.56 -17.68 -3.10
CA GLN A 48 12.38 -18.49 -4.29
C GLN A 48 10.92 -18.90 -4.50
N VAL A 49 10.20 -19.20 -3.39
CA VAL A 49 8.76 -19.51 -3.42
C VAL A 49 7.96 -18.25 -3.75
N VAL A 50 8.26 -17.13 -3.12
CA VAL A 50 7.61 -15.83 -3.42
C VAL A 50 7.80 -15.47 -4.89
N ASP A 51 9.01 -15.60 -5.42
CA ASP A 51 9.32 -15.31 -6.83
C ASP A 51 8.60 -16.29 -7.78
N GLU A 52 8.47 -17.58 -7.41
CA GLU A 52 7.73 -18.55 -8.19
C GLU A 52 6.23 -18.18 -8.32
N PHE A 53 5.63 -17.70 -7.22
CA PHE A 53 4.23 -17.29 -7.24
C PHE A 53 4.00 -15.86 -7.77
N SER A 54 5.05 -15.06 -7.91
CA SER A 54 5.00 -13.72 -8.50
C SER A 54 4.99 -13.71 -10.03
N THR A 55 4.26 -14.64 -10.64
CA THR A 55 4.25 -14.85 -12.12
C THR A 55 3.93 -13.57 -12.86
N ARG A 56 2.96 -12.79 -12.40
CA ARG A 56 2.54 -11.55 -13.04
C ARG A 56 3.65 -10.51 -13.06
N ARG A 57 4.36 -10.34 -11.94
CA ARG A 57 5.48 -9.42 -11.83
C ARG A 57 6.61 -9.81 -12.76
N ARG A 58 6.92 -11.12 -12.87
CA ARG A 58 7.95 -11.62 -13.79
C ARG A 58 7.59 -11.38 -15.27
N GLU A 59 6.33 -11.61 -15.66
CA GLU A 59 5.85 -11.35 -17.02
C GLU A 59 5.96 -9.86 -17.40
N ILE A 60 5.59 -8.96 -16.48
CA ILE A 60 5.71 -7.53 -16.70
C ILE A 60 7.19 -7.12 -16.79
N ALA A 61 8.04 -7.59 -15.88
CA ALA A 61 9.47 -7.29 -15.88
C ALA A 61 10.15 -7.76 -17.16
N ALA A 62 9.91 -8.99 -17.60
CA ALA A 62 10.44 -9.53 -18.85
C ALA A 62 9.98 -8.72 -20.08
N HIS A 63 8.73 -8.25 -20.08
CA HIS A 63 8.23 -7.43 -21.19
C HIS A 63 8.85 -6.02 -21.20
N VAL A 64 9.05 -5.42 -20.03
CA VAL A 64 9.74 -4.14 -19.88
C VAL A 64 11.20 -4.25 -20.36
N GLU A 65 11.92 -5.28 -19.92
CA GLU A 65 13.29 -5.56 -20.32
C GLU A 65 13.40 -5.74 -21.84
N ALA A 66 12.51 -6.55 -22.43
CA ALA A 66 12.48 -6.77 -23.88
C ALA A 66 12.14 -5.50 -24.68
N SER A 67 11.42 -4.54 -24.09
CA SER A 67 11.08 -3.27 -24.73
C SER A 67 12.18 -2.21 -24.66
N GLY A 68 13.18 -2.40 -23.80
CA GLY A 68 14.28 -1.45 -23.58
C GLY A 68 13.87 -0.14 -22.89
N PHE A 69 12.67 -0.04 -22.34
CA PHE A 69 12.16 1.16 -21.68
C PHE A 69 11.96 0.92 -20.18
N GLU A 70 12.81 1.51 -19.34
CA GLU A 70 12.68 1.45 -17.88
C GLU A 70 11.92 2.68 -17.36
N SER A 71 10.59 2.63 -17.35
CA SER A 71 9.76 3.68 -16.75
C SER A 71 8.49 3.12 -16.12
N ALA A 72 7.92 3.83 -15.16
CA ALA A 72 6.63 3.48 -14.56
C ALA A 72 5.51 3.37 -15.62
N ARG A 73 5.57 4.20 -16.68
CA ARG A 73 4.63 4.14 -17.81
C ARG A 73 4.85 2.91 -18.67
N ALA A 74 6.10 2.50 -18.92
CA ALA A 74 6.41 1.26 -19.63
C ALA A 74 5.87 0.05 -18.86
N ALA A 75 6.03 0.02 -17.52
CA ALA A 75 5.46 -1.03 -16.68
C ALA A 75 3.93 -1.08 -16.73
N GLN A 76 3.25 0.07 -16.79
CA GLN A 76 1.80 0.11 -16.98
C GLN A 76 1.37 -0.44 -18.33
N LEU A 77 2.04 -0.06 -19.41
CA LEU A 77 1.75 -0.57 -20.75
C LEU A 77 2.04 -2.08 -20.84
N ALA A 78 3.15 -2.54 -20.28
CA ALA A 78 3.48 -3.95 -20.17
C ALA A 78 2.42 -4.72 -19.38
N ALA A 79 1.88 -4.14 -18.30
CA ALA A 79 0.80 -4.72 -17.53
C ALA A 79 -0.49 -4.90 -18.35
N TYR A 80 -0.79 -4.01 -19.29
CA TYR A 80 -1.91 -4.21 -20.21
C TYR A 80 -1.60 -5.24 -21.30
N ALA A 81 -0.44 -5.14 -21.94
CA ALA A 81 -0.04 -5.99 -23.05
C ALA A 81 0.10 -7.48 -22.67
N THR A 82 0.58 -7.74 -21.44
CA THR A 82 0.77 -9.10 -20.92
C THR A 82 -0.43 -9.66 -20.17
N ARG A 83 -1.59 -8.97 -20.16
CA ARG A 83 -2.78 -9.44 -19.44
C ARG A 83 -3.39 -10.64 -20.16
N ARG A 84 -3.31 -11.80 -19.51
CA ARG A 84 -3.98 -13.01 -19.99
C ARG A 84 -5.49 -12.90 -19.76
N MET A 85 -6.26 -13.54 -20.64
CA MET A 85 -7.69 -13.76 -20.41
C MET A 85 -7.88 -14.64 -19.17
N LYS A 86 -8.98 -14.42 -18.45
CA LYS A 86 -9.33 -15.27 -17.31
C LYS A 86 -9.61 -16.68 -17.80
N ASP A 87 -8.96 -17.66 -17.19
CA ASP A 87 -9.30 -19.05 -17.35
C ASP A 87 -10.50 -19.39 -16.45
N HIS A 88 -11.63 -19.67 -17.08
CA HIS A 88 -12.87 -20.02 -16.38
C HIS A 88 -13.03 -21.53 -16.19
N SER A 89 -12.09 -22.34 -16.68
CA SER A 89 -12.10 -23.81 -16.54
C SER A 89 -11.43 -24.31 -15.26
N SER A 90 -10.62 -23.46 -14.62
CA SER A 90 -9.91 -23.82 -13.39
C SER A 90 -10.86 -23.84 -12.19
N THR A 91 -10.87 -24.95 -11.44
CA THR A 91 -11.58 -25.04 -10.16
C THR A 91 -10.66 -24.70 -9.00
N PRO A 92 -11.19 -24.29 -7.83
CA PRO A 92 -10.37 -24.01 -6.63
C PRO A 92 -9.46 -25.20 -6.25
N GLU A 93 -9.98 -26.43 -6.38
CA GLU A 93 -9.25 -27.67 -6.04
C GLU A 93 -8.09 -27.90 -7.01
N SER A 94 -8.29 -27.71 -8.32
CA SER A 94 -7.24 -27.85 -9.33
C SER A 94 -6.15 -26.80 -9.16
N LEU A 95 -6.52 -25.57 -8.79
CA LEU A 95 -5.58 -24.50 -8.49
C LEU A 95 -4.76 -24.81 -7.22
N ALA A 96 -5.42 -25.25 -6.14
CA ALA A 96 -4.75 -25.61 -4.88
C ALA A 96 -3.72 -26.73 -5.10
N ALA A 97 -4.09 -27.81 -5.82
CA ALA A 97 -3.19 -28.89 -6.16
C ALA A 97 -2.01 -28.43 -7.06
N GLY A 98 -2.27 -27.49 -7.95
CA GLY A 98 -1.24 -26.87 -8.79
C GLY A 98 -0.26 -26.03 -7.98
N TRP A 99 -0.75 -25.23 -7.06
CA TRP A 99 0.08 -24.42 -6.16
C TRP A 99 0.91 -25.26 -5.22
N GLN A 100 0.32 -26.30 -4.64
CA GLN A 100 1.03 -27.22 -3.75
C GLN A 100 2.22 -27.86 -4.46
N ARG A 101 2.03 -28.45 -5.65
CA ARG A 101 3.12 -29.05 -6.44
C ARG A 101 4.24 -28.05 -6.77
N ARG A 102 3.88 -26.80 -7.08
CA ARG A 102 4.86 -25.74 -7.36
C ARG A 102 5.64 -25.36 -6.12
N ALA A 103 4.99 -25.26 -4.96
CA ALA A 103 5.65 -24.97 -3.70
C ALA A 103 6.60 -26.12 -3.29
N GLU A 104 6.16 -27.37 -3.41
CA GLU A 104 6.95 -28.57 -3.14
C GLU A 104 8.18 -28.68 -4.05
N ALA A 105 8.09 -28.28 -5.33
CA ALA A 105 9.22 -28.23 -6.24
C ALA A 105 10.36 -27.30 -5.77
N HIS A 106 10.02 -26.31 -4.94
CA HIS A 106 10.97 -25.43 -4.25
C HIS A 106 11.26 -25.87 -2.80
N GLY A 107 10.90 -27.10 -2.45
CA GLY A 107 11.10 -27.64 -1.11
C GLY A 107 10.22 -27.00 -0.04
N PHE A 108 9.13 -26.34 -0.40
CA PHE A 108 8.18 -25.69 0.50
C PHE A 108 6.91 -26.55 0.58
N ASP A 109 7.00 -27.63 1.34
CA ASP A 109 5.94 -28.61 1.57
C ASP A 109 4.91 -28.14 2.62
N ALA A 110 3.87 -28.92 2.82
CA ALA A 110 2.79 -28.60 3.74
C ALA A 110 3.28 -28.40 5.20
N GLU A 111 4.32 -29.11 5.64
CA GLU A 111 4.89 -28.97 6.97
C GLU A 111 5.62 -27.63 7.13
N ARG A 112 6.37 -27.21 6.12
CA ARG A 112 7.02 -25.89 6.09
C ARG A 112 6.02 -24.75 5.98
N VAL A 113 4.96 -24.92 5.19
CA VAL A 113 3.83 -23.98 5.13
C VAL A 113 3.21 -23.82 6.52
N SER A 114 2.90 -24.93 7.17
CA SER A 114 2.34 -24.92 8.54
C SER A 114 3.25 -24.21 9.53
N ARG A 115 4.54 -24.51 9.54
CA ARG A 115 5.53 -23.83 10.41
C ARG A 115 5.72 -22.36 10.07
N ALA A 116 5.59 -21.97 8.81
CA ALA A 116 5.75 -20.58 8.40
C ALA A 116 4.55 -19.71 8.76
N LEU A 117 3.33 -20.30 8.73
CA LEU A 117 2.07 -19.55 8.88
C LEU A 117 1.40 -19.80 10.24
N LEU A 118 1.65 -20.93 10.88
CA LEU A 118 0.96 -21.33 12.11
C LEU A 118 1.90 -21.20 13.30
N ASN A 119 2.41 -20.01 13.56
CA ASN A 119 3.19 -19.76 14.76
C ASN A 119 2.24 -19.53 15.94
N ASN A 120 1.87 -20.62 16.61
CA ASN A 120 0.88 -20.63 17.70
C ASN A 120 1.34 -19.90 18.97
N ASP A 121 2.61 -19.49 19.05
CA ASP A 121 3.19 -18.80 20.22
C ASP A 121 3.18 -17.26 20.09
N VAL A 122 2.66 -16.72 19.01
CA VAL A 122 2.44 -15.29 18.95
C VAL A 122 1.30 -14.99 19.92
N ALA A 123 1.66 -14.59 21.13
CA ALA A 123 0.76 -13.85 21.98
C ALA A 123 0.21 -12.73 21.09
N VAL A 124 -1.10 -12.79 20.82
CA VAL A 124 -1.82 -11.71 20.14
C VAL A 124 -1.65 -10.50 21.03
N ALA A 125 -0.52 -9.81 20.90
CA ALA A 125 -0.38 -8.50 21.45
C ALA A 125 -1.51 -7.70 20.83
N ASN A 126 -2.37 -7.13 21.66
CA ASN A 126 -3.22 -6.04 21.25
C ASN A 126 -2.26 -4.91 20.83
N ASP A 127 -1.80 -5.05 19.59
CA ASP A 127 -0.76 -4.20 19.01
C ASP A 127 -1.44 -2.91 18.55
N HIS A 128 -1.96 -2.19 19.57
CA HIS A 128 -2.35 -0.80 19.35
C HIS A 128 -1.04 -0.01 19.27
N PRO A 129 -0.76 0.63 18.15
CA PRO A 129 0.42 1.47 18.04
C PRO A 129 0.35 2.57 19.11
N ASP A 130 1.50 2.94 19.65
CA ASP A 130 1.61 4.19 20.39
C ASP A 130 1.28 5.33 19.41
N LEU A 131 0.13 5.96 19.61
CA LEU A 131 -0.36 7.00 18.70
C LEU A 131 0.52 8.25 18.74
N ASP A 132 1.09 8.56 19.88
CA ASP A 132 1.98 9.72 20.01
C ASP A 132 3.26 9.49 19.22
N GLU A 133 3.84 8.29 19.31
CA GLU A 133 5.00 7.90 18.51
C GLU A 133 4.66 7.84 17.01
N LEU A 134 3.54 7.23 16.65
CA LEU A 134 3.09 7.15 15.25
C LEU A 134 2.90 8.54 14.65
N PHE A 135 2.24 9.44 15.37
CA PHE A 135 1.98 10.80 14.91
C PHE A 135 3.27 11.62 14.80
N ALA A 136 4.19 11.48 15.76
CA ALA A 136 5.51 12.09 15.66
C ALA A 136 6.28 11.62 14.43
N GLN A 137 6.26 10.31 14.12
CA GLN A 137 6.89 9.75 12.93
C GLN A 137 6.24 10.23 11.62
N LEU A 138 4.91 10.41 11.60
CA LEU A 138 4.20 10.94 10.43
C LEU A 138 4.56 12.40 10.16
N ALA A 139 4.72 13.19 11.21
CA ALA A 139 5.03 14.62 11.14
C ALA A 139 6.54 14.92 10.96
N ALA A 140 7.40 13.93 11.16
CA ALA A 140 8.85 14.08 11.05
C ALA A 140 9.29 14.55 9.63
N PRO A 141 10.48 15.17 9.48
CA PRO A 141 10.97 15.65 8.19
C PRO A 141 11.06 14.58 7.10
N ASP A 142 11.29 13.32 7.48
CA ASP A 142 11.29 12.13 6.61
C ASP A 142 9.91 11.45 6.53
N GLY A 143 8.88 12.06 7.11
CA GLY A 143 7.50 11.59 7.10
C GLY A 143 6.69 12.08 5.89
N LEU A 144 5.49 12.58 6.15
CA LEU A 144 4.51 12.97 5.12
C LEU A 144 5.01 14.10 4.21
N THR A 145 5.88 14.97 4.71
CA THR A 145 6.41 16.13 3.97
C THR A 145 7.78 15.88 3.34
N TRP A 146 8.31 14.64 3.37
CA TRP A 146 9.62 14.30 2.78
C TRP A 146 9.77 14.67 1.31
N SER A 147 8.76 14.39 0.49
CA SER A 147 8.83 14.61 -0.97
C SER A 147 7.89 15.71 -1.48
N ARG A 148 7.07 16.28 -0.61
CA ARG A 148 6.08 17.32 -0.92
C ARG A 148 5.87 18.18 0.31
N SER A 149 5.66 19.48 0.11
CA SER A 149 5.33 20.39 1.22
C SER A 149 3.91 20.21 1.79
N THR A 150 3.05 19.50 1.07
CA THR A 150 1.64 19.30 1.45
C THR A 150 1.18 17.87 1.24
N PHE A 151 0.20 17.45 2.03
CA PHE A 151 -0.42 16.11 1.96
C PHE A 151 -1.93 16.19 2.15
N GLY A 152 -2.63 15.14 1.79
CA GLY A 152 -4.06 14.98 2.03
C GLY A 152 -4.36 13.74 2.87
N ARG A 153 -5.63 13.53 3.21
CA ARG A 153 -6.13 12.39 3.98
C ARG A 153 -5.62 11.04 3.43
N ARG A 154 -5.58 10.89 2.12
CA ARG A 154 -5.12 9.66 1.46
C ARG A 154 -3.65 9.35 1.73
N ASP A 155 -2.83 10.39 1.78
CA ASP A 155 -1.41 10.24 2.05
C ASP A 155 -1.18 9.82 3.50
N VAL A 156 -1.98 10.36 4.44
CA VAL A 156 -1.98 9.95 5.86
C VAL A 156 -2.36 8.48 5.99
N ILE A 157 -3.47 8.03 5.40
CA ILE A 157 -3.89 6.62 5.41
C ILE A 157 -2.79 5.70 4.89
N GLN A 158 -2.16 6.04 3.76
CA GLN A 158 -1.08 5.25 3.20
C GLN A 158 0.14 5.20 4.13
N ALA A 159 0.51 6.34 4.71
CA ALA A 159 1.65 6.44 5.61
C ALA A 159 1.43 5.68 6.93
N ILE A 160 0.22 5.66 7.47
CA ILE A 160 -0.16 4.82 8.62
C ILE A 160 -0.02 3.35 8.25
N CYS A 161 -0.62 2.90 7.13
CA CYS A 161 -0.54 1.51 6.67
C CYS A 161 0.90 1.01 6.50
N GLU A 162 1.84 1.87 6.11
CA GLU A 162 3.26 1.52 5.99
C GLU A 162 3.97 1.36 7.33
N ARG A 163 3.51 2.05 8.37
CA ARG A 163 4.10 2.00 9.71
C ARG A 163 3.51 0.92 10.62
N LEU A 164 2.54 0.16 10.12
CA LEU A 164 1.91 -0.95 10.84
C LEU A 164 2.41 -2.29 10.27
N PRO A 165 3.47 -2.89 10.80
CA PRO A 165 4.03 -4.14 10.27
C PRO A 165 3.00 -5.27 10.27
N ASN A 166 2.23 -5.43 11.34
CA ASN A 166 1.18 -6.44 11.46
C ASN A 166 -0.18 -5.99 10.91
N GLY A 167 -0.24 -4.77 10.34
CA GLY A 167 -1.50 -4.20 9.89
C GLY A 167 -2.44 -3.81 11.03
N ALA A 168 -3.66 -3.43 10.65
CA ALA A 168 -4.75 -3.14 11.58
C ALA A 168 -6.11 -3.23 10.86
N PRO A 169 -7.23 -3.28 11.60
CA PRO A 169 -8.58 -3.15 11.03
C PRO A 169 -8.75 -1.80 10.28
N VAL A 170 -9.51 -1.83 9.19
CA VAL A 170 -9.71 -0.65 8.32
C VAL A 170 -10.30 0.53 9.09
N ASP A 171 -11.29 0.29 9.93
CA ASP A 171 -11.95 1.29 10.75
C ASP A 171 -10.97 1.99 11.72
N ARG A 172 -10.04 1.23 12.31
CA ARG A 172 -9.01 1.79 13.19
C ARG A 172 -8.02 2.67 12.43
N ILE A 173 -7.58 2.23 11.25
CA ILE A 173 -6.68 3.05 10.42
C ILE A 173 -7.35 4.36 10.00
N ILE A 174 -8.62 4.31 9.65
CA ILE A 174 -9.40 5.50 9.31
C ILE A 174 -9.53 6.41 10.53
N GLU A 175 -9.90 5.88 11.70
CA GLU A 175 -10.00 6.63 12.95
C GLU A 175 -8.67 7.33 13.27
N TRP A 176 -7.55 6.62 13.24
CA TRP A 176 -6.23 7.20 13.50
C TRP A 176 -5.84 8.27 12.48
N SER A 177 -6.26 8.11 11.23
CA SER A 177 -6.02 9.13 10.21
C SER A 177 -6.77 10.43 10.50
N GLU A 178 -8.01 10.35 10.99
CA GLU A 178 -8.77 11.54 11.39
C GLU A 178 -8.14 12.19 12.64
N LEU A 179 -7.81 11.40 13.66
CA LEU A 179 -7.16 11.90 14.88
C LEU A 179 -5.84 12.62 14.55
N PHE A 180 -5.05 12.08 13.62
CA PHE A 180 -3.82 12.75 13.17
C PHE A 180 -4.11 14.07 12.47
N LEU A 181 -5.11 14.13 11.60
CA LEU A 181 -5.48 15.34 10.86
C LEU A 181 -6.07 16.44 11.77
N GLU A 182 -6.64 16.06 12.91
CA GLU A 182 -7.17 16.97 13.93
C GLU A 182 -6.13 17.36 14.99
N SER A 183 -4.96 16.73 15.01
CA SER A 183 -3.91 16.96 16.00
C SER A 183 -3.08 18.19 15.69
N ASP A 184 -2.30 18.63 16.70
CA ASP A 184 -1.34 19.75 16.58
C ASP A 184 -0.17 19.45 15.62
N HIS A 185 -0.03 18.19 15.16
CA HIS A 185 0.94 17.79 14.15
C HIS A 185 0.56 18.24 12.74
N CYS A 186 -0.68 18.68 12.52
CA CYS A 186 -1.20 19.09 11.23
C CYS A 186 -1.68 20.53 11.23
N ILE A 187 -1.38 21.24 10.17
CA ILE A 187 -1.95 22.56 9.88
C ILE A 187 -2.78 22.43 8.62
N GLN A 188 -4.08 22.64 8.75
CA GLN A 188 -4.96 22.72 7.60
C GLN A 188 -4.66 23.98 6.82
N LEU A 189 -4.35 23.82 5.54
CA LEU A 189 -4.16 24.97 4.66
C LEU A 189 -5.54 25.47 4.21
N ALA A 190 -5.73 26.80 4.27
CA ALA A 190 -6.94 27.39 3.74
C ALA A 190 -7.10 26.97 2.27
N GLY A 191 -8.27 26.43 1.93
CA GLY A 191 -8.54 25.95 0.58
C GLY A 191 -8.36 27.07 -0.42
N GLY A 192 -7.26 27.05 -1.15
CA GLY A 192 -7.12 27.85 -2.37
C GLY A 192 -8.23 27.44 -3.33
N SER A 193 -8.75 28.38 -4.10
CA SER A 193 -9.66 28.09 -5.21
C SER A 193 -9.09 26.94 -6.02
N SER A 194 -9.86 25.86 -6.20
CA SER A 194 -9.43 24.69 -6.97
C SER A 194 -8.74 25.16 -8.25
N PRO A 195 -7.44 24.82 -8.45
CA PRO A 195 -6.76 25.28 -9.64
C PRO A 195 -7.52 24.76 -10.85
N THR A 196 -7.80 25.63 -11.77
CA THR A 196 -8.47 25.27 -13.01
C THR A 196 -7.44 25.04 -14.12
N ILE A 197 -7.58 23.93 -14.82
CA ILE A 197 -6.74 23.64 -16.00
C ILE A 197 -7.53 24.03 -17.24
N ARG A 198 -6.96 24.90 -18.06
CA ARG A 198 -7.51 25.21 -19.38
C ARG A 198 -7.06 24.13 -20.35
N THR A 199 -8.00 23.37 -20.88
CA THR A 199 -7.72 22.35 -21.90
C THR A 199 -7.30 23.00 -23.21
N ARG A 200 -6.67 22.24 -24.11
CA ARG A 200 -6.27 22.69 -25.43
C ARG A 200 -7.48 23.15 -26.28
N SER A 201 -8.68 22.68 -25.98
CA SER A 201 -9.95 23.08 -26.59
C SER A 201 -10.54 24.36 -25.98
N GLY A 202 -9.86 24.98 -25.01
CA GLY A 202 -10.32 26.23 -24.36
C GLY A 202 -11.28 26.01 -23.20
N THR A 203 -11.70 24.79 -22.92
CA THR A 203 -12.60 24.47 -21.81
C THR A 203 -11.83 24.51 -20.48
N THR A 204 -12.36 25.20 -19.48
CA THR A 204 -11.78 25.23 -18.14
C THR A 204 -12.33 24.06 -17.33
N ILE A 205 -11.46 23.21 -16.84
CA ILE A 205 -11.80 22.06 -16.00
C ILE A 205 -11.20 22.31 -14.61
N ALA A 206 -11.98 22.07 -13.54
CA ALA A 206 -11.42 22.06 -12.19
C ALA A 206 -10.29 20.99 -12.13
N ALA A 207 -9.10 21.40 -11.74
CA ALA A 207 -7.91 20.55 -11.81
C ALA A 207 -7.98 19.38 -10.83
N ARG A 208 -8.72 19.52 -9.76
CA ARG A 208 -8.92 18.45 -8.76
C ARG A 208 -10.13 18.70 -7.86
N THR A 209 -10.60 17.62 -7.28
CA THR A 209 -11.57 17.51 -6.20
C THR A 209 -11.22 18.41 -5.01
N ASP A 210 -12.25 18.87 -4.30
CA ASP A 210 -12.21 19.66 -3.06
C ASP A 210 -11.56 18.87 -1.89
N GLU A 211 -10.36 18.35 -2.07
CA GLU A 211 -9.65 17.63 -1.02
C GLU A 211 -8.91 18.65 -0.15
N THR A 212 -9.25 18.66 1.14
CA THR A 212 -8.55 19.46 2.13
C THR A 212 -7.07 19.09 2.15
N THR A 213 -6.21 20.08 2.11
CA THR A 213 -4.76 19.93 2.07
C THR A 213 -4.16 20.36 3.40
N PHE A 214 -3.17 19.62 3.87
CA PHE A 214 -2.49 19.84 5.13
C PHE A 214 -0.99 19.98 4.94
N THR A 215 -0.32 20.56 5.93
CA THR A 215 1.14 20.56 6.08
C THR A 215 1.51 20.34 7.54
N THR A 216 2.79 20.15 7.83
CA THR A 216 3.28 20.08 9.21
C THR A 216 3.78 21.45 9.69
N PRO A 217 3.77 21.71 11.02
CA PRO A 217 4.33 22.94 11.58
C PRO A 217 5.81 23.16 11.20
N ASP A 218 6.60 22.09 11.15
CA ASP A 218 8.03 22.14 10.79
C ASP A 218 8.23 22.55 9.33
N MET A 219 7.46 21.97 8.40
CA MET A 219 7.49 22.34 6.99
C MET A 219 7.10 23.82 6.80
N LEU A 220 6.03 24.28 7.48
CA LEU A 220 5.61 25.67 7.42
C LEU A 220 6.68 26.63 7.97
N ALA A 221 7.35 26.24 9.06
CA ALA A 221 8.46 27.01 9.63
C ALA A 221 9.67 27.06 8.68
N THR A 222 9.92 25.98 7.93
CA THR A 222 10.98 25.91 6.92
C THR A 222 10.68 26.81 5.74
N GLU A 223 9.46 26.77 5.20
CA GLU A 223 9.04 27.63 4.08
C GLU A 223 9.06 29.14 4.45
N ARG A 224 8.80 29.50 5.71
CA ARG A 224 8.88 30.90 6.16
C ARG A 224 10.30 31.43 6.30
N ARG A 225 11.32 30.57 6.31
CA ARG A 225 12.75 30.98 6.40
C ARG A 225 13.40 31.15 5.03
N LEU A 226 12.76 30.68 3.97
CA LEU A 226 13.22 30.84 2.57
C LEU A 226 12.76 32.17 1.99
#